data_9197546f5cf3f59003065327443e7972
#
_entry.id   9197546f5cf3f59003065327443e7972
#
_cell.length_a   1.000
_cell.length_b   1.000
_cell.length_c   1.000
_cell.angle_alpha   90.00
_cell.angle_beta   90.00
_cell.angle_gamma   90.00
#
_symmetry.space_group_name_H-M   'P 1'
#
loop_
_entity.id
_entity.type
_entity.pdbx_description
1 polymer ?
#
loop_
_entity_poly.entity_id
_entity_poly.type
_entity_poly.pdbx_seq_one_letter_code
_entity_poly.pdbx_strand_id
1 'polypeptide(L)' 'MMLVDKLVLTVKDEDGVIINRHFNKVYIKIDPTMMMIANKKKTIAVYKLDDILYMQTQGHPRQFRMFQ' A
#
# COMPACT_ATOMS: atom_id res chain seq x y z
N MET A 1 10.20 4.27 2.29
CA MET A 1 9.21 4.22 1.20
C MET A 1 9.61 3.12 0.23
N MET A 2 8.66 2.38 -0.27
CA MET A 2 8.91 1.18 -1.05
C MET A 2 8.14 1.26 -2.36
N LEU A 3 8.82 1.02 -3.49
CA LEU A 3 8.17 1.00 -4.80
C LEU A 3 7.88 -0.45 -5.20
N VAL A 4 6.64 -0.72 -5.57
CA VAL A 4 6.22 -2.05 -6.02
C VAL A 4 5.52 -1.94 -7.37
N ASP A 5 5.57 -3.03 -8.14
CA ASP A 5 4.91 -3.06 -9.44
C ASP A 5 3.40 -3.25 -9.29
N LYS A 6 2.98 -4.07 -8.34
CA LYS A 6 1.56 -4.28 -8.05
C LYS A 6 1.35 -4.38 -6.55
N LEU A 7 0.24 -3.82 -6.12
CA LEU A 7 -0.22 -3.91 -4.74
C LEU A 7 -1.69 -4.31 -4.75
N VAL A 8 -2.03 -5.34 -4.01
CA VAL A 8 -3.41 -5.75 -3.77
C VAL A 8 -3.68 -5.61 -2.29
N LEU A 9 -4.73 -4.89 -1.96
CA LEU A 9 -5.17 -4.72 -0.58
C LEU A 9 -6.59 -5.24 -0.43
N THR A 10 -6.83 -5.95 0.65
CA THR A 10 -8.17 -6.24 1.12
C THR A 10 -8.38 -5.38 2.35
N VAL A 11 -9.30 -4.44 2.26
CA VAL A 11 -9.54 -3.46 3.31
C VAL A 11 -11.01 -3.45 3.71
N LYS A 12 -11.25 -2.95 4.92
CA LYS A 12 -12.58 -2.77 5.45
C LYS A 12 -12.92 -1.28 5.40
N ASP A 13 -14.05 -0.93 4.82
CA ASP A 13 -14.46 0.46 4.73
C ASP A 13 -15.20 0.91 5.99
N GLU A 14 -15.69 2.15 5.98
CA GLU A 14 -16.38 2.74 7.12
C GLU A 14 -17.65 1.98 7.53
N ASP A 15 -18.30 1.34 6.57
CA ASP A 15 -19.51 0.58 6.80
C ASP A 15 -19.24 -0.89 7.15
N GLY A 16 -17.97 -1.26 7.26
CA GLY A 16 -17.59 -2.62 7.55
C GLY A 16 -17.59 -3.53 6.33
N VAL A 17 -17.72 -2.97 5.14
CA VAL A 17 -17.70 -3.75 3.90
C VAL A 17 -16.27 -4.03 3.50
N ILE A 18 -16.01 -5.26 3.10
CA ILE A 18 -14.68 -5.70 2.68
C ILE A 18 -14.52 -5.45 1.19
N ILE A 19 -13.46 -4.73 0.83
CA ILE A 19 -13.19 -4.30 -0.54
C ILE A 19 -11.78 -4.72 -0.92
N ASN A 20 -11.62 -5.21 -2.15
CA ASN A 20 -10.31 -5.47 -2.75
C ASN A 20 -9.89 -4.28 -3.60
N ARG A 21 -8.67 -3.78 -3.36
CA ARG A 21 -8.12 -2.63 -4.10
C ARG A 21 -6.84 -3.04 -4.78
N HIS A 22 -6.69 -2.62 -6.03
CA HIS A 22 -5.52 -2.94 -6.86
C HIS A 22 -4.83 -1.66 -7.28
N PHE A 23 -3.50 -1.64 -7.14
CA PHE A 23 -2.68 -0.49 -7.53
C PHE A 23 -1.50 -0.99 -8.35
N ASN A 24 -1.09 -0.22 -9.34
CA ASN A 24 0.06 -0.54 -10.19
C ASN A 24 1.12 0.54 -10.07
N LYS A 25 2.38 0.12 -9.91
CA LYS A 25 3.55 1.01 -9.86
C LYS A 25 3.36 2.13 -8.85
N VAL A 26 3.23 1.75 -7.60
CA VAL A 26 2.99 2.69 -6.51
C VAL A 26 4.10 2.63 -5.48
N TYR A 27 4.27 3.74 -4.77
CA TYR A 27 5.10 3.82 -3.58
C TYR A 27 4.24 3.53 -2.37
N ILE A 28 4.79 2.77 -1.44
CA ILE A 28 4.12 2.42 -0.19
C ILE A 28 4.96 2.97 0.96
N LYS A 29 4.33 3.70 1.85
CA LYS A 29 4.95 4.16 3.09
C LYS A 29 4.07 3.70 4.25
N ILE A 30 4.67 2.99 5.20
CA ILE A 30 3.98 2.49 6.38
C ILE A 30 4.54 3.20 7.61
N ASP A 31 3.66 3.86 8.35
CA ASP A 31 3.99 4.37 9.67
C ASP A 31 3.28 3.53 10.73
N PRO A 32 3.45 3.84 12.03
CA PRO A 32 2.88 2.98 13.06
C PRO A 32 1.37 2.79 13.03
N THR A 33 0.63 3.69 12.40
CA THR A 33 -0.85 3.62 12.43
C THR A 33 -1.48 3.58 11.05
N MET A 34 -0.76 3.97 10.01
CA MET A 34 -1.32 4.17 8.69
C MET A 34 -0.42 3.63 7.59
N MET A 35 -1.02 3.32 6.46
CA MET A 35 -0.31 3.04 5.22
C MET A 35 -0.70 4.06 4.17
N MET A 36 0.31 4.67 3.56
CA MET A 36 0.13 5.65 2.51
C MET A 36 0.54 5.06 1.17
N ILE A 37 -0.29 5.24 0.17
CA ILE A 37 -0.03 4.79 -1.18
C ILE A 37 0.05 6.01 -2.08
N ALA A 38 1.14 6.12 -2.83
CA ALA A 38 1.39 7.30 -3.65
C ALA A 38 1.94 6.92 -5.02
N ASN A 39 1.75 7.79 -5.98
CA ASN A 39 2.47 7.73 -7.24
C ASN A 39 3.52 8.85 -7.23
N LYS A 40 4.17 9.09 -8.39
CA LYS A 40 5.23 10.10 -8.47
C LYS A 40 4.75 11.52 -8.20
N LYS A 41 3.47 11.78 -8.29
CA LYS A 41 2.94 13.14 -8.23
C LYS A 41 2.19 13.43 -6.94
N LYS A 42 1.53 12.43 -6.35
CA LYS A 42 0.65 12.68 -5.22
C LYS A 42 0.34 11.41 -4.45
N THR A 43 -0.17 11.59 -3.25
CA THR A 43 -0.77 10.52 -2.48
C THR A 43 -2.09 10.09 -3.14
N ILE A 44 -2.23 8.80 -3.37
CA ILE A 44 -3.43 8.24 -3.99
C ILE A 44 -4.43 7.83 -2.93
N ALA A 45 -3.95 7.20 -1.86
CA ALA A 45 -4.82 6.65 -0.82
C ALA A 45 -4.08 6.54 0.49
N VAL A 46 -4.82 6.62 1.58
CA VAL A 46 -4.31 6.40 2.94
C VAL A 46 -5.27 5.48 3.65
N TYR A 47 -4.74 4.43 4.29
CA TYR A 47 -5.54 3.48 5.05
C TYR A 47 -4.98 3.35 6.46
N LYS A 48 -5.86 3.20 7.43
CA LYS A 48 -5.46 2.80 8.78
C LYS A 48 -5.02 1.34 8.72
N LEU A 49 -3.94 1.01 9.41
CA LEU A 49 -3.45 -0.37 9.41
C LEU A 49 -4.50 -1.34 9.96
N ASP A 50 -5.30 -0.90 10.92
CA ASP A 50 -6.36 -1.73 11.50
C ASP A 50 -7.44 -2.12 10.50
N ASP A 51 -7.60 -1.35 9.41
CA ASP A 51 -8.59 -1.63 8.38
C ASP A 51 -8.04 -2.52 7.27
N ILE A 52 -6.76 -2.81 7.27
CA ILE A 52 -6.14 -3.65 6.25
C ILE A 52 -6.16 -5.10 6.73
N LEU A 53 -6.92 -5.92 6.02
CA LEU A 53 -7.09 -7.33 6.35
C LEU A 53 -6.03 -8.20 5.68
N TYR A 54 -5.57 -7.78 4.52
CA TYR A 54 -4.60 -8.54 3.73
C TYR A 54 -3.87 -7.61 2.78
N MET A 55 -2.61 -7.89 2.56
CA MET A 55 -1.78 -7.15 1.60
C MET A 55 -0.88 -8.12 0.85
N GLN A 56 -0.82 -7.92 -0.46
CA GLN A 56 0.09 -8.67 -1.31
C GLN A 56 0.77 -7.72 -2.28
N THR A 57 2.07 -7.86 -2.44
CA THR A 57 2.85 -7.08 -3.38
C THR A 57 3.48 -7.99 -4.42
N GLN A 58 3.66 -7.44 -5.63
CA GLN A 58 4.41 -8.10 -6.70
C GLN A 58 5.47 -7.14 -7.21
N GLY A 59 6.58 -7.70 -7.64
CA GLY A 59 7.73 -6.92 -8.04
C GLY A 59 8.65 -6.66 -6.86
N HIS A 60 9.93 -6.46 -7.15
CA HIS A 60 10.92 -6.27 -6.11
C HIS A 60 10.84 -4.84 -5.58
N PRO A 61 10.78 -4.66 -4.25
CA PRO A 61 10.85 -3.32 -3.67
C PRO A 61 12.24 -2.74 -3.94
N ARG A 62 12.33 -1.82 -4.86
CA ARG A 62 13.61 -1.33 -5.34
C ARG A 62 14.43 -0.60 -4.30
N GLN A 63 13.77 0.01 -3.34
CA GLN A 63 14.45 0.69 -2.25
C GLN A 63 15.26 -0.23 -1.38
N PHE A 64 14.90 -1.50 -1.30
CA PHE A 64 15.65 -2.44 -0.48
C PHE A 64 17.09 -2.60 -0.92
N ARG A 65 17.37 -2.38 -2.18
CA ARG A 65 18.73 -2.45 -2.69
C ARG A 65 19.64 -1.37 -2.10
N MET A 66 19.04 -0.29 -1.67
CA MET A 66 19.78 0.84 -1.11
C MET A 66 20.21 0.61 0.32
N PHE A 67 19.60 -0.34 0.99
CA PHE A 67 19.85 -0.61 2.40
C PHE A 67 20.65 -1.88 2.62
N GLN A 68 20.99 -2.52 1.55
CA GLN A 68 21.78 -3.73 1.58
C GLN A 68 23.18 -3.45 1.06
#